data_6b574177e0e5c840236f6f3c185047d5
#
_entry.id   6b574177e0e5c840236f6f3c185047d5
#
_cell.length_a   1.000
_cell.length_b   1.000
_cell.length_c   1.000
_cell.angle_alpha   90.00
_cell.angle_beta   90.00
_cell.angle_gamma   90.00
#
_symmetry.space_group_name_H-M   'P 1'
#
loop_
_entity.id
_entity.type
_entity.pdbx_description
1 polymer ?
#
loop_
_entity_poly.entity_id
_entity_poly.type
_entity_poly.pdbx_seq_one_letter_code
_entity_poly.pdbx_strand_id
1 'polypeptide(L)'
;MRLPGECNLNKNNGGTDEVILDNPMTALELAAYIEKNLNIKHIRVAGCADKKGRRIACCFGTPSGVVEKLEDYDFVLTGEICEWCEGEIARDCAQLGQTKAILVMGHIGSERAGMIHIADILKEKHPELNIKYIECEELYSYTE
;
A
#
# COMPACT_ATOMS: atom_id res chain seq x y z
N MET A 1 -0.79 -3.35 11.38
CA MET A 1 0.51 -2.65 11.22
C MET A 1 0.29 -1.16 11.40
N ARG A 2 1.15 -0.47 12.09
CA ARG A 2 1.15 0.99 12.16
C ARG A 2 2.42 1.48 11.45
N LEU A 3 2.26 2.27 10.40
CA LEU A 3 3.39 2.98 9.81
C LEU A 3 3.91 4.00 10.84
N PRO A 4 5.23 4.26 10.88
CA PRO A 4 5.82 5.24 11.80
C PRO A 4 5.46 6.66 11.34
N GLY A 5 4.37 7.20 11.85
CA GLY A 5 3.89 8.53 11.47
C GLY A 5 2.46 8.81 11.89
N GLU A 6 2.00 10.03 11.62
CA GLU A 6 0.62 10.42 11.79
C GLU A 6 -0.23 9.86 10.66
N CYS A 7 -1.31 9.16 11.00
CA CYS A 7 -2.27 8.61 10.07
C CYS A 7 -3.55 9.45 10.10
N ASN A 8 -3.89 10.07 8.99
CA ASN A 8 -5.14 10.78 8.79
C ASN A 8 -6.11 9.88 8.01
N LEU A 9 -7.02 9.21 8.75
CA LEU A 9 -8.09 8.44 8.13
C LEU A 9 -9.10 9.40 7.49
N ASN A 10 -9.22 9.34 6.19
CA ASN A 10 -10.24 10.09 5.47
C ASN A 10 -11.60 9.40 5.66
N LYS A 11 -12.42 9.93 6.55
CA LYS A 11 -13.77 9.40 6.85
C LYS A 11 -14.81 9.69 5.76
N ASN A 12 -14.46 10.44 4.74
CA ASN A 12 -15.36 10.87 3.69
C ASN A 12 -14.93 10.32 2.33
N ASN A 13 -15.79 9.52 1.71
CA ASN A 13 -15.81 9.15 0.30
C ASN A 13 -14.69 8.24 -0.24
N GLY A 14 -14.76 6.94 0.01
CA GLY A 14 -14.00 5.92 -0.73
C GLY A 14 -12.49 6.14 -0.63
N GLY A 15 -12.04 6.40 0.54
CA GLY A 15 -10.98 7.25 0.94
C GLY A 15 -9.58 6.73 0.64
N THR A 16 -8.78 7.68 0.31
CA THR A 16 -7.34 7.62 0.46
C THR A 16 -7.00 7.93 1.89
N ASP A 17 -6.39 7.00 2.59
CA ASP A 17 -5.79 7.26 3.88
C ASP A 17 -4.41 7.89 3.67
N GLU A 18 -4.14 8.98 4.37
CA GLU A 18 -2.85 9.65 4.34
C GLU A 18 -1.99 9.21 5.53
N VAL A 19 -0.71 8.96 5.27
CA VAL A 19 0.30 8.78 6.31
C VAL A 19 1.43 9.77 6.09
N ILE A 20 1.77 10.51 7.15
CA ILE A 20 2.94 11.38 7.17
C ILE A 20 3.98 10.71 8.07
N LEU A 21 5.09 10.25 7.50
CA LEU A 21 6.16 9.58 8.26
C LEU A 21 6.83 10.55 9.25
N ASP A 22 7.18 10.06 10.44
CA ASP A 22 7.97 10.80 11.43
C ASP A 22 9.35 11.16 10.86
N ASN A 23 10.00 10.20 10.19
CA ASN A 23 11.28 10.39 9.52
C ASN A 23 11.13 10.04 8.02
N PRO A 24 11.74 10.83 7.12
CA PRO A 24 11.72 10.52 5.71
C PRO A 24 12.39 9.17 5.42
N MET A 25 11.74 8.36 4.56
CA MET A 25 12.25 7.06 4.08
C MET A 25 12.34 7.07 2.56
N THR A 26 13.20 6.23 2.00
CA THR A 26 13.15 5.90 0.58
C THR A 26 12.00 4.92 0.31
N ALA A 27 11.56 4.82 -0.96
CA ALA A 27 10.52 3.87 -1.32
C ALA A 27 10.96 2.42 -1.03
N LEU A 28 12.23 2.08 -1.22
CA LEU A 28 12.78 0.75 -0.89
C LEU A 28 12.81 0.49 0.63
N GLU A 29 13.22 1.47 1.45
CA GLU A 29 13.18 1.35 2.91
C GLU A 29 11.76 1.14 3.41
N LEU A 30 10.79 1.88 2.84
CA LEU A 30 9.37 1.73 3.16
C LEU A 30 8.83 0.37 2.73
N ALA A 31 9.16 -0.10 1.52
CA ALA A 31 8.77 -1.44 1.04
C ALA A 31 9.29 -2.53 1.98
N ALA A 32 10.57 -2.52 2.32
CA ALA A 32 11.18 -3.48 3.25
C ALA A 32 10.52 -3.43 4.65
N TYR A 33 10.18 -2.24 5.14
CA TYR A 33 9.45 -2.08 6.40
C TYR A 33 8.07 -2.75 6.34
N ILE A 34 7.33 -2.54 5.25
CA ILE A 34 5.98 -3.09 5.06
C ILE A 34 6.07 -4.61 4.93
N GLU A 35 6.96 -5.14 4.10
CA GLU A 35 7.17 -6.59 3.91
C GLU A 35 7.39 -7.29 5.24
N LYS A 36 8.30 -6.76 6.06
CA LYS A 36 8.62 -7.31 7.38
C LYS A 36 7.42 -7.31 8.33
N ASN A 37 6.63 -6.23 8.34
CA ASN A 37 5.56 -6.06 9.33
C ASN A 37 4.24 -6.74 8.94
N LEU A 38 3.97 -6.89 7.65
CA LEU A 38 2.78 -7.58 7.14
C LEU A 38 3.04 -9.04 6.75
N ASN A 39 4.29 -9.49 6.82
CA ASN A 39 4.71 -10.81 6.34
C ASN A 39 4.27 -11.05 4.89
N ILE A 40 4.44 -10.04 4.05
CA ILE A 40 4.28 -10.12 2.60
C ILE A 40 5.66 -10.03 1.95
N LYS A 41 5.73 -10.41 0.67
CA LYS A 41 6.99 -10.40 -0.08
C LYS A 41 6.79 -9.75 -1.44
N HIS A 42 7.91 -9.32 -2.03
CA HIS A 42 7.96 -8.85 -3.42
C HIS A 42 7.10 -7.61 -3.70
N ILE A 43 7.15 -6.63 -2.79
CA ILE A 43 6.59 -5.31 -3.09
C ILE A 43 7.36 -4.72 -4.26
N ARG A 44 6.64 -4.44 -5.35
CA ARG A 44 7.22 -3.79 -6.53
C ARG A 44 7.22 -2.28 -6.33
N VAL A 45 8.31 -1.63 -6.72
CA VAL A 45 8.43 -0.17 -6.65
C VAL A 45 8.56 0.38 -8.07
N ALA A 46 7.60 1.18 -8.50
CA ALA A 46 7.65 1.95 -9.73
C ALA A 46 8.01 3.41 -9.40
N GLY A 47 8.91 4.01 -10.17
CA GLY A 47 9.33 5.40 -9.98
C GLY A 47 10.61 5.55 -9.17
N CYS A 48 10.68 6.59 -8.34
CA CYS A 48 11.87 6.98 -7.59
C CYS A 48 12.09 6.07 -6.37
N ALA A 49 13.07 5.17 -6.44
CA ALA A 49 13.31 4.15 -5.42
C ALA A 49 14.18 4.65 -4.24
N ASP A 50 15.06 5.61 -4.49
CA ASP A 50 16.21 5.96 -3.63
C ASP A 50 16.15 7.35 -2.96
N LYS A 51 15.23 8.20 -3.36
CA LYS A 51 15.03 9.50 -2.70
C LYS A 51 14.06 9.38 -1.54
N LYS A 52 14.29 10.19 -0.51
CA LYS A 52 13.48 10.18 0.71
C LYS A 52 12.22 11.02 0.55
N GLY A 53 11.09 10.45 0.91
CA GLY A 53 9.78 11.08 1.00
C GLY A 53 9.14 10.87 2.37
N ARG A 54 8.04 11.57 2.65
CA ARG A 54 7.31 11.52 3.91
C ARG A 54 5.81 11.31 3.75
N ARG A 55 5.22 11.86 2.67
CA ARG A 55 3.76 11.83 2.48
C ARG A 55 3.37 10.62 1.66
N ILE A 56 2.54 9.77 2.24
CA ILE A 56 2.10 8.52 1.63
C ILE A 56 0.58 8.55 1.50
N ALA A 57 0.08 8.28 0.28
CA ALA A 57 -1.31 7.93 0.06
C ALA A 57 -1.47 6.41 0.12
N CYS A 58 -2.46 5.91 0.86
CA CYS A 58 -2.77 4.48 0.93
C CYS A 58 -4.07 4.21 0.18
N CYS A 59 -3.98 3.40 -0.87
CA CYS A 59 -5.08 3.06 -1.78
C CYS A 59 -5.07 1.54 -1.99
N PHE A 60 -5.77 0.77 -1.17
CA PHE A 60 -5.71 -0.69 -1.19
C PHE A 60 -6.61 -1.30 -2.26
N GLY A 61 -6.38 -2.57 -2.60
CA GLY A 61 -7.08 -3.29 -3.65
C GLY A 61 -6.72 -2.80 -5.06
N THR A 62 -7.74 -2.58 -5.89
CA THR A 62 -7.63 -1.99 -7.24
C THR A 62 -8.19 -0.55 -7.23
N PRO A 63 -7.44 0.42 -6.76
CA PRO A 63 -7.92 1.78 -6.61
C PRO A 63 -7.99 2.53 -7.95
N SER A 64 -8.88 3.51 -8.00
CA SER A 64 -8.86 4.56 -9.01
C SER A 64 -8.07 5.78 -8.49
N GLY A 65 -7.57 6.61 -9.39
CA GLY A 65 -6.97 7.89 -9.03
C GLY A 65 -5.57 7.79 -8.43
N VAL A 66 -4.80 6.73 -8.73
CA VAL A 66 -3.41 6.58 -8.28
C VAL A 66 -2.52 7.69 -8.85
N VAL A 67 -2.75 8.07 -10.11
CA VAL A 67 -1.99 9.12 -10.80
C VAL A 67 -2.21 10.47 -10.11
N GLU A 68 -3.46 10.81 -9.81
CA GLU A 68 -3.82 12.06 -9.14
C GLU A 68 -3.20 12.14 -7.74
N LYS A 69 -3.03 10.98 -7.07
CA LYS A 69 -2.34 10.94 -5.78
C LYS A 69 -0.86 11.25 -5.89
N LEU A 70 -0.20 10.89 -7.01
CA LEU A 70 1.20 11.24 -7.22
C LEU A 70 1.44 12.75 -7.31
N GLU A 71 0.45 13.57 -7.61
CA GLU A 71 0.59 15.02 -7.61
C GLU A 71 0.88 15.55 -6.19
N ASP A 72 0.14 15.05 -5.20
CA ASP A 72 0.15 15.57 -3.82
C ASP A 72 1.06 14.79 -2.87
N TYR A 73 1.38 13.52 -3.18
CA TYR A 73 2.11 12.62 -2.29
C TYR A 73 3.48 12.24 -2.85
N ASP A 74 4.40 11.93 -1.96
CA ASP A 74 5.72 11.40 -2.35
C ASP A 74 5.58 9.95 -2.81
N PHE A 75 4.79 9.16 -2.09
CA PHE A 75 4.57 7.75 -2.37
C PHE A 75 3.08 7.41 -2.37
N VAL A 76 2.70 6.48 -3.26
CA VAL A 76 1.40 5.84 -3.24
C VAL A 76 1.58 4.36 -2.92
N LEU A 77 0.94 3.88 -1.86
CA LEU A 77 0.89 2.48 -1.47
C LEU A 77 -0.41 1.88 -1.97
N THR A 78 -0.34 0.85 -2.81
CA THR A 78 -1.51 0.29 -3.48
C THR A 78 -1.43 -1.24 -3.62
N GLY A 79 -2.56 -1.88 -3.92
CA GLY A 79 -2.60 -3.30 -4.25
C GLY A 79 -2.16 -3.57 -5.68
N GLU A 80 -2.71 -2.84 -6.64
CA GLU A 80 -2.50 -3.06 -8.08
C GLU A 80 -2.29 -1.75 -8.83
N ILE A 81 -1.68 -1.86 -10.01
CA ILE A 81 -1.56 -0.78 -10.99
C ILE A 81 -1.61 -1.34 -12.42
N CYS A 82 -1.98 -0.51 -13.37
CA CYS A 82 -1.69 -0.72 -14.78
C CYS A 82 -0.26 -0.29 -15.08
N GLU A 83 0.62 -1.23 -15.46
CA GLU A 83 2.04 -0.93 -15.72
C GLU A 83 2.22 0.11 -16.81
N TRP A 84 1.43 0.02 -17.88
CA TRP A 84 1.47 0.94 -19.02
C TRP A 84 0.85 2.33 -18.75
N CYS A 85 0.25 2.54 -17.58
CA CYS A 85 -0.34 3.83 -17.17
C CYS A 85 0.38 4.35 -15.92
N GLU A 86 -0.06 3.94 -14.73
CA GLU A 86 0.47 4.43 -13.46
C GLU A 86 1.96 4.14 -13.29
N GLY A 87 2.40 2.95 -13.74
CA GLY A 87 3.82 2.55 -13.69
C GLY A 87 4.70 3.46 -14.54
N GLU A 88 4.27 3.73 -15.78
CA GLU A 88 5.00 4.61 -16.70
C GLU A 88 5.04 6.06 -16.19
N ILE A 89 3.94 6.58 -15.67
CA ILE A 89 3.88 7.93 -15.09
C ILE A 89 4.82 8.06 -13.90
N ALA A 90 4.84 7.08 -13.00
CA ALA A 90 5.77 7.10 -11.86
C ALA A 90 7.23 7.07 -12.32
N ARG A 91 7.55 6.27 -13.34
CA ARG A 91 8.88 6.25 -13.96
C ARG A 91 9.25 7.61 -14.54
N ASP A 92 8.35 8.22 -15.28
CA ASP A 92 8.59 9.53 -15.91
C ASP A 92 8.82 10.63 -14.85
N CYS A 93 8.03 10.63 -13.77
CA CYS A 93 8.27 11.51 -12.62
C CYS A 93 9.68 11.34 -12.05
N ALA A 94 10.14 10.09 -11.88
CA ALA A 94 11.49 9.81 -11.39
C ALA A 94 12.58 10.30 -12.36
N GLN A 95 12.41 10.13 -13.67
CA GLN A 95 13.31 10.63 -14.70
C GLN A 95 13.39 12.17 -14.71
N LEU A 96 12.30 12.84 -14.38
CA LEU A 96 12.24 14.29 -14.18
C LEU A 96 12.82 14.74 -12.83
N GLY A 97 13.40 13.83 -12.06
CA GLY A 97 14.06 14.12 -10.79
C GLY A 97 13.12 14.30 -9.60
N GLN A 98 11.82 13.98 -9.74
CA GLN A 98 10.84 14.08 -8.66
C GLN A 98 10.97 12.89 -7.69
N THR A 99 10.61 13.12 -6.42
CA THR A 99 10.50 12.07 -5.39
C THR A 99 9.10 11.47 -5.44
N LYS A 100 8.82 10.69 -6.48
CA LYS A 100 7.51 10.07 -6.70
C LYS A 100 7.68 8.58 -6.94
N ALA A 101 6.99 7.75 -6.17
CA ALA A 101 7.00 6.31 -6.37
C ALA A 101 5.65 5.67 -6.01
N ILE A 102 5.35 4.54 -6.66
CA ILE A 102 4.22 3.68 -6.33
C ILE A 102 4.77 2.36 -5.79
N LEU A 103 4.31 1.97 -4.61
CA LEU A 103 4.62 0.70 -3.97
C LEU A 103 3.43 -0.24 -4.16
N VAL A 104 3.63 -1.32 -4.90
CA VAL A 104 2.59 -2.27 -5.27
C VAL A 104 2.71 -3.53 -4.43
N MET A 105 1.77 -3.72 -3.50
CA MET A 105 1.78 -4.80 -2.51
C MET A 105 1.19 -6.12 -3.01
N GLY A 106 0.51 -6.12 -4.15
CA GLY A 106 -0.43 -7.16 -4.56
C GLY A 106 -1.81 -6.97 -3.92
N HIS A 107 -2.87 -7.37 -4.64
CA HIS A 107 -4.26 -7.21 -4.19
C HIS A 107 -4.47 -7.88 -2.82
N ILE A 108 -4.20 -9.18 -2.75
CA ILE A 108 -4.34 -9.98 -1.52
C ILE A 108 -3.51 -9.38 -0.38
N GLY A 109 -2.24 -9.04 -0.64
CA GLY A 109 -1.33 -8.47 0.37
C GLY A 109 -1.85 -7.16 0.95
N SER A 110 -2.48 -6.32 0.13
CA SER A 110 -3.01 -5.02 0.54
C SER A 110 -4.28 -5.11 1.40
N GLU A 111 -5.11 -6.13 1.20
CA GLU A 111 -6.42 -6.28 1.87
C GLU A 111 -6.43 -7.31 3.00
N ARG A 112 -5.46 -8.22 3.05
CA ARG A 112 -5.39 -9.33 4.02
C ARG A 112 -5.61 -8.89 5.47
N ALA A 113 -4.90 -7.85 5.91
CA ALA A 113 -4.99 -7.37 7.28
C ALA A 113 -6.40 -6.85 7.64
N GLY A 114 -7.06 -6.19 6.68
CA GLY A 114 -8.45 -5.74 6.81
C GLY A 114 -9.43 -6.90 6.94
N MET A 115 -9.27 -7.94 6.13
CA MET A 115 -10.13 -9.13 6.16
C MET A 115 -10.00 -9.93 7.47
N ILE A 116 -8.77 -10.06 7.99
CA ILE A 116 -8.52 -10.67 9.31
C ILE A 116 -9.24 -9.85 10.40
N HIS A 117 -9.10 -8.54 10.38
CA HIS A 117 -9.72 -7.65 11.35
C HIS A 117 -11.25 -7.70 11.30
N ILE A 118 -11.85 -7.76 10.10
CA ILE A 118 -13.30 -7.94 9.93
C ILE A 118 -13.76 -9.27 10.54
N ALA A 119 -13.03 -10.37 10.30
CA ALA A 119 -13.35 -11.66 10.89
C ALA A 119 -13.32 -11.60 12.42
N ASP A 120 -12.38 -10.89 13.02
CA ASP A 120 -12.28 -10.75 14.48
C ASP A 120 -13.43 -9.89 15.05
N ILE A 121 -13.79 -8.80 14.40
CA ILE A 121 -14.97 -7.99 14.76
C ILE A 121 -16.25 -8.81 14.71
N LEU A 122 -16.41 -9.62 13.66
CA LEU A 122 -17.60 -10.47 13.51
C LEU A 122 -17.67 -11.55 14.59
N LYS A 123 -16.55 -12.19 14.95
CA LYS A 123 -16.48 -13.15 16.06
C LYS A 123 -16.90 -12.52 17.40
N GLU A 124 -16.43 -11.31 17.65
CA GLU A 124 -16.78 -10.57 18.86
C GLU A 124 -18.27 -10.21 18.93
N LYS A 125 -18.85 -9.77 17.81
CA LYS A 125 -20.25 -9.36 17.73
C LYS A 125 -21.23 -10.53 17.66
N HIS A 126 -20.80 -11.67 17.13
CA HIS A 126 -21.61 -12.85 16.86
C HIS A 126 -20.94 -14.12 17.38
N PRO A 127 -20.78 -14.26 18.72
CA PRO A 127 -20.09 -15.40 19.32
C PRO A 127 -20.80 -16.74 19.09
N GLU A 128 -22.08 -16.71 18.72
CA GLU A 128 -22.87 -17.89 18.34
C GLU A 128 -22.52 -18.44 16.94
N LEU A 129 -21.80 -17.68 16.11
CA LEU A 129 -21.44 -18.10 14.77
C LEU A 129 -20.01 -18.65 14.70
N ASN A 130 -19.81 -19.68 13.90
CA ASN A 130 -18.48 -20.24 13.63
C ASN A 130 -17.81 -19.45 12.50
N ILE A 131 -17.22 -18.31 12.82
CA ILE A 131 -16.57 -17.41 11.86
C ILE A 131 -15.08 -17.75 11.78
N LYS A 132 -14.57 -17.96 10.56
CA LYS A 132 -13.17 -18.24 10.30
C LYS A 132 -12.68 -17.39 9.14
N TYR A 133 -11.50 -16.79 9.31
CA TYR A 133 -10.73 -16.28 8.19
C TYR A 133 -10.07 -17.47 7.48
N ILE A 134 -10.17 -17.49 6.14
CA ILE A 134 -9.50 -18.48 5.30
C ILE A 134 -8.42 -17.74 4.53
N GLU A 135 -7.16 -18.15 4.72
CA GLU A 135 -6.02 -17.55 4.01
C GLU A 135 -6.12 -17.83 2.51
N CYS A 136 -5.90 -16.80 1.71
CA CYS A 136 -5.70 -16.94 0.27
C CYS A 136 -4.22 -17.07 -0.04
N GLU A 137 -3.87 -17.99 -0.93
CA GLU A 137 -2.51 -18.10 -1.46
C GLU A 137 -2.19 -16.91 -2.37
N GLU A 138 -0.88 -16.61 -2.49
CA GLU A 138 -0.41 -15.58 -3.40
C GLU A 138 -0.74 -15.94 -4.86
N LEU A 139 -1.16 -14.93 -5.63
CA LEU A 139 -1.53 -15.12 -7.03
C LEU A 139 -0.31 -15.46 -7.91
N TYR A 140 0.84 -14.91 -7.57
CA TYR A 140 2.06 -15.05 -8.36
C TYR A 140 3.09 -15.92 -7.66
N SER A 141 3.80 -16.74 -8.44
CA SER A 141 5.04 -17.38 -8.03
C SER A 141 6.22 -16.55 -8.54
N TYR A 142 7.25 -16.44 -7.74
CA TYR A 142 8.44 -15.66 -8.10
C TYR A 142 9.65 -16.59 -8.25
N THR A 143 10.51 -16.27 -9.20
CA THR A 143 11.84 -16.90 -9.31
C THR A 143 12.74 -16.33 -8.20
N GLU A 144 13.56 -17.19 -7.58
CA GLU A 144 14.59 -16.79 -6.62
C GLU A 144 15.76 -16.07 -7.30
#